data_876e6efd10dd96503a9b76243a3124d6
#
_entry.id   876e6efd10dd96503a9b76243a3124d6
#
_cell.length_a   1.000
_cell.length_b   1.000
_cell.length_c   1.000
_cell.angle_alpha   90.00
_cell.angle_beta   90.00
_cell.angle_gamma   90.00
#
_symmetry.space_group_name_H-M   'P 1'
#
loop_
_entity.id
_entity.type
_entity.pdbx_description
1 polymer ?
#
loop_
_entity_poly.entity_id
_entity_poly.type
_entity_poly.pdbx_seq_one_letter_code
_entity_poly.pdbx_strand_id
1 'polypeptide(L)'
;VAVARAAIKTGVARKKIDNFEIYKEQLKQRLDPSATIMQGINNQIKKSQKRVVFADGEDENTLKAAIAFKSNGLGIPILVGKKEIIKQKLKKIGLDENYNIEIINSTDSLKREKYAKFLYKKMQRKEGLLERDCDRLVRSDRVIWGTCMVSCGDADAMVTGNTRRYTSTL
;
A
#
# COMPACT_ATOMS: atom_id res chain seq x y z
N VAL A 1 -5.53 -13.89 30.44
CA VAL A 1 -4.46 -14.89 30.24
C VAL A 1 -3.87 -15.32 31.57
N ALA A 2 -3.46 -14.39 32.48
CA ALA A 2 -2.86 -14.73 33.77
C ALA A 2 -3.76 -15.63 34.62
N VAL A 3 -5.04 -15.28 34.77
CA VAL A 3 -6.04 -16.08 35.53
C VAL A 3 -6.19 -17.49 34.92
N ALA A 4 -6.21 -17.59 33.57
CA ALA A 4 -6.31 -18.89 32.91
C ALA A 4 -5.07 -19.77 33.15
N ARG A 5 -3.88 -19.18 33.18
CA ARG A 5 -2.63 -19.89 33.54
C ARG A 5 -2.68 -20.36 34.99
N ALA A 6 -3.13 -19.51 35.91
CA ALA A 6 -3.28 -19.89 37.32
C ALA A 6 -4.27 -21.03 37.49
N ALA A 7 -5.43 -20.97 36.85
CA ALA A 7 -6.45 -22.01 36.91
C ALA A 7 -5.95 -23.38 36.38
N ILE A 8 -5.13 -23.39 35.33
CA ILE A 8 -4.49 -24.62 34.83
C ILE A 8 -3.47 -25.14 35.82
N LYS A 9 -2.62 -24.25 36.39
CA LYS A 9 -1.62 -24.63 37.39
C LYS A 9 -2.19 -25.19 38.65
N THR A 10 -3.35 -24.69 39.10
CA THR A 10 -4.05 -25.14 40.32
C THR A 10 -4.98 -26.32 40.03
N GLY A 11 -5.14 -26.78 38.81
CA GLY A 11 -5.98 -27.91 38.46
C GLY A 11 -7.49 -27.63 38.42
N VAL A 12 -7.94 -26.39 38.64
CA VAL A 12 -9.36 -25.99 38.63
C VAL A 12 -9.89 -25.67 37.22
N ALA A 13 -9.03 -25.64 36.22
CA ALA A 13 -9.44 -25.37 34.84
C ALA A 13 -10.24 -26.54 34.25
N ARG A 14 -11.47 -26.25 33.76
CA ARG A 14 -12.32 -27.24 33.09
C ARG A 14 -11.85 -27.63 31.69
N LYS A 15 -11.07 -26.77 31.05
CA LYS A 15 -10.49 -27.01 29.72
C LYS A 15 -9.00 -26.68 29.73
N LYS A 16 -8.20 -27.53 29.11
CA LYS A 16 -6.78 -27.22 28.86
C LYS A 16 -6.65 -26.24 27.74
N ILE A 17 -5.67 -25.37 27.83
CA ILE A 17 -5.31 -24.39 26.78
C ILE A 17 -3.90 -24.78 26.30
N ASP A 18 -3.82 -25.31 25.08
CA ASP A 18 -2.58 -25.80 24.53
C ASP A 18 -1.67 -24.65 24.04
N ASN A 19 -2.28 -23.56 23.56
CA ASN A 19 -1.55 -22.38 23.08
C ASN A 19 -2.15 -21.09 23.65
N PHE A 20 -1.40 -20.44 24.55
CA PHE A 20 -1.82 -19.20 25.19
C PHE A 20 -1.82 -17.98 24.28
N GLU A 21 -1.04 -17.97 23.22
CA GLU A 21 -1.04 -16.85 22.25
C GLU A 21 -2.33 -16.90 21.41
N ILE A 22 -2.70 -18.07 20.92
CA ILE A 22 -4.00 -18.26 20.23
C ILE A 22 -5.16 -17.91 21.15
N TYR A 23 -5.10 -18.33 22.40
CA TYR A 23 -6.15 -18.00 23.39
C TYR A 23 -6.25 -16.50 23.66
N LYS A 24 -5.13 -15.79 23.75
CA LYS A 24 -5.08 -14.35 23.91
C LYS A 24 -5.70 -13.62 22.71
N GLU A 25 -5.43 -14.10 21.49
CA GLU A 25 -6.04 -13.58 20.28
C GLU A 25 -7.56 -13.80 20.26
N GLN A 26 -8.04 -14.99 20.62
CA GLN A 26 -9.47 -15.28 20.75
C GLN A 26 -10.16 -14.37 21.77
N LEU A 27 -9.50 -14.05 22.90
CA LEU A 27 -10.05 -13.10 23.87
C LEU A 27 -10.12 -11.68 23.32
N LYS A 28 -9.09 -11.22 22.56
CA LYS A 28 -9.13 -9.92 21.89
C LYS A 28 -10.26 -9.84 20.86
N GLN A 29 -10.47 -10.91 20.09
CA GLN A 29 -11.55 -10.99 19.11
C GLN A 29 -12.95 -10.84 19.73
N ARG A 30 -13.16 -11.32 20.95
CA ARG A 30 -14.42 -11.14 21.67
C ARG A 30 -14.68 -9.70 22.10
N LEU A 31 -13.60 -8.93 22.34
CA LEU A 31 -13.69 -7.51 22.72
C LEU A 31 -13.86 -6.59 21.49
N ASP A 32 -13.30 -6.99 20.35
CA ASP A 32 -13.38 -6.24 19.11
C ASP A 32 -13.67 -7.16 17.92
N PRO A 33 -14.95 -7.29 17.53
CA PRO A 33 -15.36 -8.09 16.38
C PRO A 33 -14.71 -7.63 15.06
N SER A 34 -14.43 -6.32 14.93
CA SER A 34 -13.79 -5.75 13.73
C SER A 34 -12.36 -6.27 13.56
N ALA A 35 -11.63 -6.47 14.66
CA ALA A 35 -10.30 -7.03 14.66
C ALA A 35 -10.25 -8.45 14.07
N THR A 36 -11.30 -9.24 14.31
CA THR A 36 -11.42 -10.61 13.77
C THR A 36 -11.53 -10.59 12.24
N ILE A 37 -12.39 -9.72 11.72
CA ILE A 37 -12.59 -9.56 10.26
C ILE A 37 -11.28 -9.09 9.63
N MET A 38 -10.65 -8.08 10.20
CA MET A 38 -9.38 -7.55 9.70
C MET A 38 -8.25 -8.60 9.73
N GLN A 39 -8.19 -9.42 10.76
CA GLN A 39 -7.20 -10.50 10.84
C GLN A 39 -7.45 -11.57 9.76
N GLY A 40 -8.70 -11.92 9.50
CA GLY A 40 -9.07 -12.81 8.40
C GLY A 40 -8.61 -12.28 7.03
N ILE A 41 -8.91 -11.01 6.77
CA ILE A 41 -8.48 -10.29 5.56
C ILE A 41 -6.95 -10.27 5.45
N ASN A 42 -6.25 -9.89 6.52
CA ASN A 42 -4.79 -9.84 6.55
C ASN A 42 -4.15 -11.20 6.26
N ASN A 43 -4.73 -12.29 6.79
CA ASN A 43 -4.25 -13.64 6.52
C ASN A 43 -4.45 -14.08 5.06
N GLN A 44 -5.52 -13.63 4.42
CA GLN A 44 -5.76 -13.86 2.99
C GLN A 44 -4.77 -13.05 2.12
N ILE A 45 -4.58 -11.77 2.44
CA ILE A 45 -3.66 -10.88 1.72
C ILE A 45 -2.22 -11.41 1.76
N LYS A 46 -1.76 -11.90 2.92
CA LYS A 46 -0.41 -12.47 3.07
C LYS A 46 -0.14 -13.68 2.16
N LYS A 47 -1.17 -14.42 1.77
CA LYS A 47 -1.04 -15.56 0.85
C LYS A 47 -0.85 -15.14 -0.61
N SER A 48 -1.34 -13.95 -0.99
CA SER A 48 -1.26 -13.43 -2.36
C SER A 48 -0.93 -11.94 -2.33
N GLN A 49 0.35 -11.63 -2.10
CA GLN A 49 0.82 -10.26 -2.02
C GLN A 49 0.59 -9.53 -3.33
N LYS A 50 -0.06 -8.36 -3.23
CA LYS A 50 -0.39 -7.49 -4.36
C LYS A 50 0.58 -6.32 -4.44
N ARG A 51 0.80 -5.83 -5.66
CA ARG A 51 1.58 -4.63 -5.93
C ARG A 51 0.68 -3.41 -5.84
N VAL A 52 0.94 -2.54 -4.86
CA VAL A 52 0.12 -1.36 -4.60
C VAL A 52 0.93 -0.09 -4.82
N VAL A 53 0.42 0.77 -5.69
CA VAL A 53 1.03 2.06 -6.01
C VAL A 53 0.57 3.11 -4.99
N PHE A 54 1.51 3.80 -4.38
CA PHE A 54 1.30 4.97 -3.54
C PHE A 54 1.69 6.21 -4.35
N ALA A 55 0.69 6.88 -4.94
CA ALA A 55 0.91 7.99 -5.86
C ALA A 55 1.54 9.22 -5.18
N ASP A 56 1.21 9.44 -3.90
CA ASP A 56 1.77 10.53 -3.09
C ASP A 56 3.08 10.13 -2.37
N GLY A 57 3.97 9.39 -3.03
CA GLY A 57 5.16 8.79 -2.41
C GLY A 57 6.16 9.77 -1.80
N GLU A 58 6.08 11.06 -2.12
CA GLU A 58 6.88 12.12 -1.48
C GLU A 58 6.26 12.65 -0.19
N ASP A 59 5.00 12.30 0.13
CA ASP A 59 4.39 12.69 1.39
C ASP A 59 4.85 11.79 2.53
N GLU A 60 5.08 12.39 3.71
CA GLU A 60 5.64 11.67 4.86
C GLU A 60 4.67 10.64 5.44
N ASN A 61 3.38 10.96 5.49
CA ASN A 61 2.35 10.05 6.00
C ASN A 61 2.15 8.87 5.04
N THR A 62 2.12 9.15 3.74
CA THR A 62 2.05 8.12 2.69
C THR A 62 3.27 7.20 2.73
N LEU A 63 4.45 7.77 2.97
CA LEU A 63 5.69 7.02 3.10
C LEU A 63 5.66 6.08 4.33
N LYS A 64 5.24 6.60 5.50
CA LYS A 64 5.04 5.78 6.72
C LYS A 64 4.01 4.68 6.50
N ALA A 65 2.91 4.97 5.79
CA ALA A 65 1.89 3.98 5.46
C ALA A 65 2.43 2.88 4.53
N ALA A 66 3.20 3.22 3.51
CA ALA A 66 3.83 2.26 2.61
C ALA A 66 4.84 1.36 3.34
N ILE A 67 5.61 1.93 4.27
CA ILE A 67 6.53 1.19 5.14
C ILE A 67 5.76 0.19 6.02
N ALA A 68 4.71 0.65 6.70
CA ALA A 68 3.87 -0.19 7.54
C ALA A 68 3.17 -1.30 6.71
N PHE A 69 2.70 -0.98 5.51
CA PHE A 69 2.10 -1.93 4.57
C PHE A 69 3.08 -3.07 4.24
N LYS A 70 4.33 -2.73 3.94
CA LYS A 70 5.38 -3.70 3.65
C LYS A 70 5.78 -4.52 4.89
N SER A 71 6.03 -3.87 6.03
CA SER A 71 6.49 -4.53 7.25
C SER A 71 5.45 -5.50 7.82
N ASN A 72 4.17 -5.21 7.64
CA ASN A 72 3.08 -6.10 8.00
C ASN A 72 2.85 -7.25 6.99
N GLY A 73 3.62 -7.28 5.89
CA GLY A 73 3.50 -8.32 4.86
C GLY A 73 2.18 -8.25 4.07
N LEU A 74 1.56 -7.07 3.98
CA LEU A 74 0.28 -6.89 3.29
C LEU A 74 0.42 -6.81 1.76
N GLY A 75 1.63 -6.53 1.25
CA GLY A 75 1.89 -6.48 -0.18
C GLY A 75 3.22 -5.81 -0.52
N ILE A 76 3.38 -5.52 -1.80
CA ILE A 76 4.58 -4.88 -2.36
C ILE A 76 4.24 -3.43 -2.69
N PRO A 77 4.66 -2.45 -1.87
CA PRO A 77 4.42 -1.04 -2.13
C PRO A 77 5.34 -0.52 -3.24
N ILE A 78 4.79 0.32 -4.12
CA ILE A 78 5.50 1.06 -5.15
C ILE A 78 5.26 2.54 -4.89
N LEU A 79 6.32 3.31 -4.67
CA LEU A 79 6.24 4.75 -4.43
C LEU A 79 6.45 5.51 -5.73
N VAL A 80 5.54 6.44 -6.04
CA VAL A 80 5.70 7.34 -7.20
C VAL A 80 6.19 8.70 -6.70
N GLY A 81 7.34 9.13 -7.24
CA GLY A 81 7.94 10.43 -6.89
C GLY A 81 9.43 10.50 -7.18
N LYS A 82 10.03 11.64 -6.85
CA LYS A 82 11.46 11.86 -7.03
C LYS A 82 12.26 11.04 -6.04
N LYS A 83 13.14 10.20 -6.57
CA LYS A 83 13.93 9.23 -5.80
C LYS A 83 14.77 9.89 -4.69
N GLU A 84 15.35 11.04 -4.99
CA GLU A 84 16.19 11.80 -4.07
C GLU A 84 15.38 12.30 -2.87
N ILE A 85 14.16 12.85 -3.12
CA ILE A 85 13.28 13.36 -2.07
C ILE A 85 12.80 12.23 -1.16
N ILE A 86 12.39 11.11 -1.77
CA ILE A 86 11.91 9.94 -1.02
C ILE A 86 13.04 9.37 -0.15
N LYS A 87 14.23 9.21 -0.71
CA LYS A 87 15.40 8.73 0.05
C LYS A 87 15.78 9.63 1.23
N GLN A 88 15.77 10.96 1.02
CA GLN A 88 16.03 11.91 2.11
C GLN A 88 15.01 11.79 3.24
N LYS A 89 13.72 11.60 2.90
CA LYS A 89 12.68 11.41 3.89
C LYS A 89 12.78 10.07 4.61
N LEU A 90 13.13 9.00 3.91
CA LEU A 90 13.41 7.69 4.53
C LEU A 90 14.52 7.79 5.57
N LYS A 91 15.62 8.47 5.25
CA LYS A 91 16.71 8.72 6.21
C LYS A 91 16.26 9.51 7.45
N LYS A 92 15.39 10.52 7.27
CA LYS A 92 14.84 11.30 8.40
C LYS A 92 13.97 10.45 9.34
N ILE A 93 13.31 9.42 8.80
CA ILE A 93 12.47 8.49 9.58
C ILE A 93 13.34 7.39 10.26
N GLY A 94 14.67 7.40 10.05
CA GLY A 94 15.58 6.41 10.62
C GLY A 94 15.64 5.07 9.88
N LEU A 95 15.22 5.06 8.60
CA LEU A 95 15.32 3.88 7.76
C LEU A 95 16.53 4.00 6.82
N ASP A 96 17.32 2.94 6.76
CA ASP A 96 18.45 2.85 5.85
C ASP A 96 18.02 2.82 4.39
N GLU A 97 18.93 3.23 3.49
CA GLU A 97 18.71 3.20 2.03
C GLU A 97 18.38 1.79 1.48
N ASN A 98 18.70 0.75 2.25
CA ASN A 98 18.45 -0.65 1.95
C ASN A 98 17.01 -1.11 2.21
N TYR A 99 16.11 -0.21 2.65
CA TYR A 99 14.70 -0.55 2.78
C TYR A 99 14.12 -0.73 1.37
N ASN A 100 14.17 -1.96 0.88
CA ASN A 100 13.89 -2.37 -0.52
C ASN A 100 12.43 -2.09 -0.94
N ILE A 101 12.08 -0.79 -1.12
CA ILE A 101 10.82 -0.34 -1.71
C ILE A 101 11.11 0.14 -3.14
N GLU A 102 10.30 -0.30 -4.09
CA GLU A 102 10.36 0.16 -5.48
C GLU A 102 9.94 1.64 -5.55
N ILE A 103 10.83 2.49 -6.07
CA ILE A 103 10.56 3.92 -6.27
C ILE A 103 10.59 4.20 -7.76
N ILE A 104 9.51 4.77 -8.30
CA ILE A 104 9.35 5.11 -9.70
C ILE A 104 9.24 6.63 -9.85
N ASN A 105 10.13 7.20 -10.66
CA ASN A 105 10.00 8.58 -11.11
C ASN A 105 9.28 8.59 -12.47
N SER A 106 8.12 9.23 -12.53
CA SER A 106 7.31 9.33 -13.76
C SER A 106 8.07 10.04 -14.92
N THR A 107 9.03 10.90 -14.57
CA THR A 107 9.81 11.66 -15.56
C THR A 107 10.81 10.78 -16.31
N ASP A 108 11.45 9.83 -15.63
CA ASP A 108 12.61 9.08 -16.13
C ASP A 108 12.29 7.62 -16.48
N SER A 109 11.01 7.22 -16.39
CA SER A 109 10.62 5.84 -16.62
C SER A 109 10.51 5.49 -18.10
N LEU A 110 11.09 4.36 -18.48
CA LEU A 110 10.96 3.77 -19.82
C LEU A 110 9.51 3.42 -20.19
N LYS A 111 8.62 3.30 -19.19
CA LYS A 111 7.20 2.98 -19.40
C LYS A 111 6.35 4.19 -19.79
N ARG A 112 6.92 5.40 -19.77
CA ARG A 112 6.20 6.64 -20.06
C ARG A 112 5.48 6.59 -21.42
N GLU A 113 6.20 6.18 -22.46
CA GLU A 113 5.64 6.09 -23.81
C GLU A 113 4.47 5.09 -23.88
N LYS A 114 4.61 3.93 -23.25
CA LYS A 114 3.53 2.93 -23.15
C LYS A 114 2.28 3.54 -22.52
N TYR A 115 2.45 4.26 -21.41
CA TYR A 115 1.34 4.86 -20.67
C TYR A 115 0.72 6.04 -21.41
N ALA A 116 1.52 6.87 -22.07
CA ALA A 116 1.03 7.96 -22.90
C ALA A 116 0.17 7.45 -24.07
N LYS A 117 0.61 6.42 -24.78
CA LYS A 117 -0.16 5.77 -25.84
C LYS A 117 -1.45 5.12 -25.32
N PHE A 118 -1.39 4.49 -24.15
CA PHE A 118 -2.59 3.92 -23.51
C PHE A 118 -3.59 5.03 -23.16
N LEU A 119 -3.16 6.09 -22.52
CA LEU A 119 -4.00 7.24 -22.14
C LEU A 119 -4.61 7.89 -23.37
N TYR A 120 -3.81 8.14 -24.42
CA TYR A 120 -4.28 8.70 -25.70
C TYR A 120 -5.40 7.84 -26.30
N LYS A 121 -5.21 6.52 -26.41
CA LYS A 121 -6.23 5.61 -26.93
C LYS A 121 -7.55 5.67 -26.17
N LYS A 122 -7.51 5.94 -24.86
CA LYS A 122 -8.70 6.04 -24.00
C LYS A 122 -9.38 7.40 -24.08
N MET A 123 -8.61 8.50 -24.17
CA MET A 123 -9.09 9.86 -23.94
C MET A 123 -9.29 10.67 -25.24
N GLN A 124 -8.66 10.28 -26.35
CA GLN A 124 -8.76 11.02 -27.63
C GLN A 124 -10.19 11.29 -28.09
N ARG A 125 -11.11 10.30 -27.92
CA ARG A 125 -12.52 10.44 -28.33
C ARG A 125 -13.41 11.06 -27.25
N LYS A 126 -13.01 11.02 -26.01
CA LYS A 126 -13.81 11.52 -24.89
C LYS A 126 -13.52 12.99 -24.61
N GLU A 127 -12.27 13.37 -24.61
CA GLU A 127 -11.80 14.69 -24.18
C GLU A 127 -11.00 15.43 -25.26
N GLY A 128 -10.81 14.82 -26.45
CA GLY A 128 -10.08 15.43 -27.56
C GLY A 128 -8.58 15.63 -27.29
N LEU A 129 -8.01 14.90 -26.32
CA LEU A 129 -6.60 15.03 -25.98
C LEU A 129 -5.70 14.56 -27.11
N LEU A 130 -4.64 15.32 -27.38
CA LEU A 130 -3.59 14.93 -28.32
C LEU A 130 -2.55 14.03 -27.64
N GLU A 131 -1.81 13.26 -28.41
CA GLU A 131 -0.79 12.35 -27.88
C GLU A 131 0.27 13.10 -27.05
N ARG A 132 0.68 14.31 -27.47
CA ARG A 132 1.60 15.19 -26.73
C ARG A 132 1.04 15.63 -25.37
N ASP A 133 -0.28 15.82 -25.28
CA ASP A 133 -0.94 16.23 -24.04
C ASP A 133 -0.98 15.05 -23.08
N CYS A 134 -1.24 13.85 -23.60
CA CYS A 134 -1.18 12.61 -22.82
C CYS A 134 0.23 12.33 -22.30
N ASP A 135 1.27 12.53 -23.09
CA ASP A 135 2.67 12.38 -22.64
C ASP A 135 2.99 13.37 -21.51
N ARG A 136 2.55 14.63 -21.65
CA ARG A 136 2.73 15.66 -20.62
C ARG A 136 2.00 15.28 -19.33
N LEU A 137 0.75 14.83 -19.40
CA LEU A 137 -0.04 14.41 -18.26
C LEU A 137 0.60 13.24 -17.52
N VAL A 138 0.97 12.20 -18.23
CA VAL A 138 1.66 11.02 -17.67
C VAL A 138 2.96 11.41 -16.97
N ARG A 139 3.70 12.36 -17.51
CA ARG A 139 4.96 12.85 -16.94
C ARG A 139 4.78 13.71 -15.72
N SER A 140 3.75 14.58 -15.71
CA SER A 140 3.57 15.61 -14.67
C SER A 140 2.66 15.18 -13.54
N ASP A 141 1.75 14.22 -13.78
CA ASP A 141 0.75 13.82 -12.81
C ASP A 141 0.96 12.38 -12.32
N ARG A 142 1.28 12.27 -11.02
CA ARG A 142 1.55 10.99 -10.35
C ARG A 142 0.30 10.12 -10.23
N VAL A 143 -0.89 10.72 -10.13
CA VAL A 143 -2.16 9.98 -10.06
C VAL A 143 -2.44 9.35 -11.42
N ILE A 144 -2.30 10.12 -12.51
CA ILE A 144 -2.43 9.60 -13.88
C ILE A 144 -1.40 8.50 -14.13
N TRP A 145 -0.17 8.70 -13.69
CA TRP A 145 0.87 7.67 -13.78
C TRP A 145 0.45 6.38 -13.09
N GLY A 146 0.01 6.47 -11.82
CA GLY A 146 -0.43 5.31 -11.03
C GLY A 146 -1.66 4.63 -11.63
N THR A 147 -2.62 5.41 -12.15
CA THR A 147 -3.79 4.89 -12.84
C THR A 147 -3.40 4.11 -14.09
N CYS A 148 -2.44 4.62 -14.88
CA CYS A 148 -1.91 3.90 -16.04
C CYS A 148 -1.19 2.61 -15.63
N MET A 149 -0.44 2.61 -14.53
CA MET A 149 0.19 1.39 -14.01
C MET A 149 -0.83 0.30 -13.71
N VAL A 150 -1.90 0.64 -12.99
CA VAL A 150 -2.96 -0.33 -12.66
C VAL A 150 -3.69 -0.79 -13.91
N SER A 151 -4.07 0.14 -14.79
CA SER A 151 -4.79 -0.19 -16.01
C SER A 151 -3.99 -1.02 -17.02
N CYS A 152 -2.67 -0.88 -17.02
CA CYS A 152 -1.77 -1.67 -17.87
C CYS A 152 -1.30 -2.98 -17.23
N GLY A 153 -1.75 -3.31 -16.00
CA GLY A 153 -1.38 -4.53 -15.27
C GLY A 153 0.03 -4.50 -14.67
N ASP A 154 0.66 -3.33 -14.60
CA ASP A 154 1.97 -3.17 -13.97
C ASP A 154 1.87 -3.04 -12.43
N ALA A 155 0.65 -2.84 -11.91
CA ALA A 155 0.30 -2.90 -10.49
C ALA A 155 -1.14 -3.39 -10.33
N ASP A 156 -1.52 -3.84 -9.12
CA ASP A 156 -2.84 -4.39 -8.84
C ASP A 156 -3.83 -3.34 -8.30
N ALA A 157 -3.32 -2.35 -7.58
CA ALA A 157 -4.13 -1.28 -6.98
C ALA A 157 -3.32 0.01 -6.81
N MET A 158 -4.03 1.13 -6.56
CA MET A 158 -3.42 2.42 -6.26
C MET A 158 -4.08 3.05 -5.03
N VAL A 159 -3.25 3.72 -4.21
CA VAL A 159 -3.67 4.57 -3.09
C VAL A 159 -3.20 5.99 -3.38
N THR A 160 -4.11 6.95 -3.27
CA THR A 160 -3.86 8.39 -3.49
C THR A 160 -4.86 9.23 -2.68
N GLY A 161 -4.73 10.57 -2.74
CA GLY A 161 -5.68 11.51 -2.13
C GLY A 161 -5.20 12.15 -0.84
N ASN A 162 -3.96 11.92 -0.42
CA ASN A 162 -3.41 12.53 0.79
C ASN A 162 -2.92 13.97 0.57
N THR A 163 -2.45 14.31 -0.64
CA THR A 163 -1.88 15.62 -0.96
C THR A 163 -2.75 16.49 -1.86
N ARG A 164 -3.88 15.96 -2.34
CA ARG A 164 -4.78 16.64 -3.27
C ARG A 164 -6.22 16.65 -2.77
N ARG A 165 -7.01 17.60 -3.29
CA ARG A 165 -8.47 17.61 -3.07
C ARG A 165 -9.11 16.42 -3.79
N TYR A 166 -10.15 15.85 -3.21
CA TYR A 166 -10.91 14.73 -3.77
C TYR A 166 -11.33 14.96 -5.24
N THR A 167 -11.88 16.13 -5.53
CA THR A 167 -12.34 16.53 -6.88
C THR A 167 -11.25 16.57 -7.94
N SER A 168 -9.97 16.73 -7.54
CA SER A 168 -8.84 16.73 -8.47
C SER A 168 -8.18 15.35 -8.61
N THR A 169 -8.70 14.36 -7.91
CA THR A 169 -8.17 12.99 -7.92
C THR A 169 -9.09 12.04 -8.70
N LEU A 170 -10.36 12.42 -8.89
CA LEU A 170 -11.34 11.74 -9.73
C LEU A 170 -11.15 12.09 -11.20
#